data_b3aef0828c3d69a0f793c32651657da1
#
_entry.id   b3aef0828c3d69a0f793c32651657da1
#
_cell.length_a   1.000
_cell.length_b   1.000
_cell.length_c   1.000
_cell.angle_alpha   90.00
_cell.angle_beta   90.00
_cell.angle_gamma   90.00
#
_symmetry.space_group_name_H-M   'P 1'
#
loop_
_entity.id
_entity.type
_entity.pdbx_description
1 polymer ?
#
loop_
_entity_poly.entity_id
_entity_poly.type
_entity_poly.pdbx_seq_one_letter_code
_entity_poly.pdbx_strand_id
1 'polypeptide(L)'
;MLPTREEALKLIRDGLLFNPGPWGKHCLTAAHCAEKIASACGDMDVEKAYILGLLHDIGRKFGVRHLGHVYDGYVYMKSLGYDEVAKICLTHSFNNHTIDEYIGKFDVTDEELTIIKTEVAKTIYDEYDRLIQLCDCLAGAEGVLDIENRMNDIKKRYGFYPQDKWNSNMNLKQYFEGEMNKDIYLICEKDTFATGNL
;
A
#
# COMPACT_ATOMS: atom_id res chain seq x y z
N MET A 1 6.94 14.55 -8.61
CA MET A 1 5.64 15.26 -8.69
C MET A 1 4.55 14.29 -8.23
N LEU A 2 3.47 14.79 -7.59
CA LEU A 2 2.29 13.99 -7.24
C LEU A 2 1.09 14.43 -8.10
N PRO A 3 0.13 13.53 -8.40
CA PRO A 3 -1.15 13.93 -8.94
C PRO A 3 -1.95 14.67 -7.86
N THR A 4 -2.96 15.45 -8.26
CA THR A 4 -4.00 15.94 -7.36
C THR A 4 -4.87 14.78 -6.88
N ARG A 5 -5.61 14.94 -5.77
CA ARG A 5 -6.59 13.95 -5.28
C ARG A 5 -7.61 13.57 -6.35
N GLU A 6 -8.10 14.53 -7.12
CA GLU A 6 -9.06 14.28 -8.19
C GLU A 6 -8.46 13.42 -9.32
N GLU A 7 -7.22 13.72 -9.74
CA GLU A 7 -6.49 12.91 -10.72
C GLU A 7 -6.23 11.51 -10.19
N ALA A 8 -5.83 11.36 -8.92
CA ALA A 8 -5.62 10.06 -8.28
C ALA A 8 -6.90 9.22 -8.23
N LEU A 9 -8.02 9.81 -7.83
CA LEU A 9 -9.34 9.15 -7.87
C LEU A 9 -9.75 8.76 -9.29
N LYS A 10 -9.45 9.61 -10.27
CA LYS A 10 -9.71 9.29 -11.68
C LYS A 10 -8.87 8.10 -12.14
N LEU A 11 -7.60 8.02 -11.76
CA LEU A 11 -6.72 6.87 -12.08
C LEU A 11 -7.29 5.55 -11.53
N ILE A 12 -7.84 5.56 -10.30
CA ILE A 12 -8.49 4.38 -9.70
C ILE A 12 -9.77 4.03 -10.47
N ARG A 13 -10.66 5.00 -10.74
CA ARG A 13 -11.90 4.75 -11.50
C ARG A 13 -11.60 4.19 -12.89
N ASP A 14 -10.67 4.80 -13.61
CA ASP A 14 -10.24 4.32 -14.93
C ASP A 14 -9.65 2.90 -14.81
N GLY A 15 -8.85 2.63 -13.78
CA GLY A 15 -8.30 1.30 -13.52
C GLY A 15 -9.38 0.24 -13.27
N LEU A 16 -10.42 0.56 -12.54
CA LEU A 16 -11.56 -0.33 -12.26
C LEU A 16 -12.40 -0.63 -13.51
N LEU A 17 -12.41 0.25 -14.53
CA LEU A 17 -13.04 -0.04 -15.82
C LEU A 17 -12.26 -1.12 -16.60
N PHE A 18 -10.92 -1.17 -16.46
CA PHE A 18 -10.08 -2.17 -17.12
C PHE A 18 -10.04 -3.51 -16.37
N ASN A 19 -9.92 -3.45 -15.04
CA ASN A 19 -9.87 -4.63 -14.17
C ASN A 19 -10.79 -4.42 -12.95
N PRO A 20 -12.08 -4.71 -13.06
CA PRO A 20 -13.02 -4.61 -11.93
C PRO A 20 -12.62 -5.55 -10.79
N GLY A 21 -12.76 -5.08 -9.53
CA GLY A 21 -12.46 -5.92 -8.38
C GLY A 21 -12.42 -5.16 -7.06
N PRO A 22 -12.22 -5.86 -5.93
CA PRO A 22 -12.23 -5.24 -4.61
C PRO A 22 -10.99 -4.38 -4.33
N TRP A 23 -9.99 -4.39 -5.21
CA TRP A 23 -8.73 -3.66 -5.03
C TRP A 23 -8.90 -2.15 -4.92
N GLY A 24 -9.85 -1.55 -5.65
CA GLY A 24 -10.11 -0.12 -5.55
C GLY A 24 -10.64 0.29 -4.17
N LYS A 25 -11.51 -0.52 -3.57
CA LYS A 25 -11.99 -0.31 -2.20
C LYS A 25 -10.86 -0.47 -1.19
N HIS A 26 -10.00 -1.48 -1.36
CA HIS A 26 -8.80 -1.66 -0.55
C HIS A 26 -7.89 -0.42 -0.62
N CYS A 27 -7.62 0.11 -1.81
CA CYS A 27 -6.86 1.34 -2.00
C CYS A 27 -7.50 2.54 -1.28
N LEU A 28 -8.83 2.68 -1.33
CA LEU A 28 -9.52 3.74 -0.57
C LEU A 28 -9.35 3.58 0.92
N THR A 29 -9.49 2.37 1.45
CA THR A 29 -9.28 2.11 2.88
C THR A 29 -7.85 2.46 3.28
N ALA A 30 -6.83 2.05 2.49
CA ALA A 30 -5.44 2.41 2.74
C ALA A 30 -5.20 3.93 2.71
N ALA A 31 -5.82 4.64 1.74
CA ALA A 31 -5.74 6.09 1.63
C ALA A 31 -6.30 6.80 2.86
N HIS A 32 -7.46 6.38 3.33
CA HIS A 32 -8.08 6.97 4.52
C HIS A 32 -7.28 6.67 5.80
N CYS A 33 -6.75 5.45 5.94
CA CYS A 33 -5.84 5.14 7.06
C CYS A 33 -4.62 6.06 7.02
N ALA A 34 -3.98 6.22 5.87
CA ALA A 34 -2.80 7.07 5.69
C ALA A 34 -3.11 8.54 6.02
N GLU A 35 -4.22 9.08 5.52
CA GLU A 35 -4.71 10.43 5.80
C GLU A 35 -4.90 10.67 7.30
N LYS A 36 -5.58 9.74 7.98
CA LYS A 36 -5.90 9.85 9.41
C LYS A 36 -4.65 9.74 10.29
N ILE A 37 -3.77 8.80 10.00
CA ILE A 37 -2.51 8.61 10.73
C ILE A 37 -1.61 9.84 10.52
N ALA A 38 -1.41 10.28 9.27
CA ALA A 38 -0.61 11.48 8.98
C ALA A 38 -1.15 12.72 9.69
N SER A 39 -2.48 12.92 9.69
CA SER A 39 -3.12 14.02 10.42
C SER A 39 -2.92 13.93 11.94
N ALA A 40 -2.91 12.72 12.50
CA ALA A 40 -2.73 12.52 13.94
C ALA A 40 -1.26 12.66 14.40
N CYS A 41 -0.29 12.33 13.54
CA CYS A 41 1.14 12.57 13.77
C CYS A 41 1.47 14.07 13.74
N GLY A 42 0.85 14.84 12.82
CA GLY A 42 0.92 16.30 12.78
C GLY A 42 2.10 16.90 12.02
N ASP A 43 3.08 16.11 11.63
CA ASP A 43 4.30 16.53 10.91
C ASP A 43 4.36 16.02 9.46
N MET A 44 3.38 15.23 9.05
CA MET A 44 3.26 14.65 7.70
C MET A 44 2.28 15.45 6.83
N ASP A 45 2.56 15.52 5.53
CA ASP A 45 1.60 16.05 4.54
C ASP A 45 0.45 15.05 4.36
N VAL A 46 -0.71 15.43 4.85
CA VAL A 46 -1.94 14.62 4.88
C VAL A 46 -2.45 14.29 3.48
N GLU A 47 -2.40 15.27 2.57
CA GLU A 47 -2.84 15.09 1.19
C GLU A 47 -1.91 14.13 0.43
N LYS A 48 -0.60 14.28 0.62
CA LYS A 48 0.40 13.35 0.09
C LYS A 48 0.17 11.93 0.62
N ALA A 49 -0.04 11.76 1.92
CA ALA A 49 -0.31 10.47 2.52
C ALA A 49 -1.54 9.79 1.90
N TYR A 50 -2.64 10.54 1.72
CA TYR A 50 -3.84 10.05 1.06
C TYR A 50 -3.57 9.57 -0.37
N ILE A 51 -2.91 10.40 -1.18
CA ILE A 51 -2.63 10.08 -2.60
C ILE A 51 -1.75 8.85 -2.72
N LEU A 52 -0.72 8.73 -1.90
CA LEU A 52 0.19 7.58 -1.89
C LEU A 52 -0.52 6.30 -1.48
N GLY A 53 -1.36 6.35 -0.44
CA GLY A 53 -2.21 5.24 -0.02
C GLY A 53 -3.21 4.83 -1.08
N LEU A 54 -3.82 5.80 -1.78
CA LEU A 54 -4.80 5.53 -2.83
C LEU A 54 -4.17 4.81 -4.04
N LEU A 55 -2.94 5.14 -4.39
CA LEU A 55 -2.31 4.67 -5.63
C LEU A 55 -1.27 3.55 -5.43
N HIS A 56 -1.03 3.07 -4.19
CA HIS A 56 -0.01 2.06 -3.93
C HIS A 56 -0.19 0.78 -4.77
N ASP A 57 -1.44 0.39 -5.02
CA ASP A 57 -1.83 -0.83 -5.72
C ASP A 57 -2.37 -0.57 -7.15
N ILE A 58 -2.10 0.62 -7.74
CA ILE A 58 -2.64 1.01 -9.05
C ILE A 58 -2.23 0.07 -10.19
N GLY A 59 -1.14 -0.68 -10.04
CA GLY A 59 -0.72 -1.69 -11.02
C GLY A 59 -1.76 -2.80 -11.23
N ARG A 60 -2.68 -3.00 -10.30
CA ARG A 60 -3.79 -3.95 -10.45
C ARG A 60 -4.77 -3.60 -11.57
N LYS A 61 -4.72 -2.37 -12.08
CA LYS A 61 -5.49 -2.01 -13.29
C LYS A 61 -5.14 -2.88 -14.49
N PHE A 62 -3.93 -3.44 -14.56
CA PHE A 62 -3.46 -4.24 -15.70
C PHE A 62 -3.82 -5.73 -15.60
N GLY A 63 -4.50 -6.15 -14.55
CA GLY A 63 -5.01 -7.51 -14.39
C GLY A 63 -4.74 -8.11 -13.02
N VAL A 64 -5.10 -9.40 -12.90
CA VAL A 64 -4.90 -10.17 -11.67
C VAL A 64 -3.48 -10.73 -11.66
N ARG A 65 -2.52 -9.89 -11.27
CA ARG A 65 -1.11 -10.27 -11.09
C ARG A 65 -0.75 -10.23 -9.61
N HIS A 66 0.12 -11.16 -9.18
CA HIS A 66 0.69 -11.17 -7.82
C HIS A 66 1.86 -10.18 -7.75
N LEU A 67 3.11 -10.65 -7.85
CA LEU A 67 4.26 -9.74 -7.85
C LEU A 67 4.22 -8.73 -9.02
N GLY A 68 3.63 -9.12 -10.14
CA GLY A 68 3.53 -8.30 -11.33
C GLY A 68 2.83 -6.95 -11.11
N HIS A 69 1.86 -6.84 -10.17
CA HIS A 69 1.22 -5.54 -9.91
C HIS A 69 2.20 -4.49 -9.36
N VAL A 70 3.22 -4.91 -8.61
CA VAL A 70 4.28 -4.03 -8.10
C VAL A 70 5.04 -3.39 -9.26
N TYR A 71 5.48 -4.23 -10.21
CA TYR A 71 6.18 -3.79 -11.40
C TYR A 71 5.31 -2.89 -12.29
N ASP A 72 4.09 -3.33 -12.57
CA ASP A 72 3.14 -2.60 -13.41
C ASP A 72 2.84 -1.21 -12.85
N GLY A 73 2.61 -1.10 -11.54
CA GLY A 73 2.38 0.16 -10.85
C GLY A 73 3.60 1.08 -10.92
N TYR A 74 4.78 0.54 -10.65
CA TYR A 74 6.04 1.28 -10.73
C TYR A 74 6.26 1.88 -12.12
N VAL A 75 6.21 1.05 -13.16
CA VAL A 75 6.44 1.51 -14.54
C VAL A 75 5.35 2.49 -14.98
N TYR A 76 4.09 2.21 -14.66
CA TYR A 76 2.99 3.09 -15.03
C TYR A 76 3.11 4.48 -14.41
N MET A 77 3.37 4.56 -13.12
CA MET A 77 3.50 5.84 -12.43
C MET A 77 4.76 6.61 -12.88
N LYS A 78 5.86 5.90 -13.16
CA LYS A 78 7.05 6.50 -13.80
C LYS A 78 6.73 7.10 -15.16
N SER A 79 5.96 6.42 -15.99
CA SER A 79 5.58 6.90 -17.33
C SER A 79 4.73 8.18 -17.30
N LEU A 80 4.00 8.40 -16.19
CA LEU A 80 3.21 9.61 -15.95
C LEU A 80 3.99 10.73 -15.24
N GLY A 81 5.26 10.49 -14.86
CA GLY A 81 6.09 11.44 -14.12
C GLY A 81 5.76 11.55 -12.62
N TYR A 82 5.03 10.59 -12.07
CA TYR A 82 4.68 10.53 -10.64
C TYR A 82 5.68 9.66 -9.86
N ASP A 83 6.94 10.10 -9.78
CA ASP A 83 8.04 9.32 -9.20
C ASP A 83 7.83 8.88 -7.76
N GLU A 84 7.18 9.72 -6.93
CA GLU A 84 6.90 9.39 -5.54
C GLU A 84 5.85 8.26 -5.43
N VAL A 85 4.81 8.30 -6.27
CA VAL A 85 3.83 7.21 -6.35
C VAL A 85 4.48 5.93 -6.88
N ALA A 86 5.32 6.05 -7.91
CA ALA A 86 6.06 4.90 -8.45
C ALA A 86 6.92 4.23 -7.38
N LYS A 87 7.61 5.04 -6.54
CA LYS A 87 8.36 4.52 -5.40
C LYS A 87 7.46 3.71 -4.46
N ILE A 88 6.30 4.24 -4.09
CA ILE A 88 5.36 3.54 -3.21
C ILE A 88 4.80 2.25 -3.86
N CYS A 89 4.45 2.27 -5.15
CA CYS A 89 4.05 1.04 -5.85
C CYS A 89 5.12 -0.05 -5.75
N LEU A 90 6.39 0.35 -5.76
CA LEU A 90 7.51 -0.58 -5.65
C LEU A 90 7.73 -1.06 -4.22
N THR A 91 7.63 -0.18 -3.21
CA THR A 91 8.12 -0.44 -1.84
C THR A 91 7.07 -0.98 -0.88
N HIS A 92 5.77 -0.76 -1.16
CA HIS A 92 4.69 -1.09 -0.22
C HIS A 92 4.67 -2.56 0.23
N SER A 93 5.11 -3.47 -0.64
CA SER A 93 5.13 -4.91 -0.35
C SER A 93 6.43 -5.42 0.31
N PHE A 94 7.45 -4.57 0.53
CA PHE A 94 8.80 -4.98 0.95
C PHE A 94 9.30 -4.17 2.14
N ASN A 95 8.88 -4.55 3.35
CA ASN A 95 9.23 -3.84 4.59
C ASN A 95 10.74 -3.83 4.87
N ASN A 96 11.47 -4.87 4.47
CA ASN A 96 12.88 -5.10 4.81
C ASN A 96 13.82 -5.02 3.59
N HIS A 97 13.45 -4.26 2.55
CA HIS A 97 14.26 -4.05 1.33
C HIS A 97 14.64 -5.33 0.57
N THR A 98 13.89 -6.42 0.75
CA THR A 98 14.14 -7.69 0.07
C THR A 98 12.86 -8.26 -0.53
N ILE A 99 13.00 -8.87 -1.71
CA ILE A 99 11.88 -9.56 -2.34
C ILE A 99 11.58 -10.92 -1.70
N ASP A 100 12.50 -11.45 -0.89
CA ASP A 100 12.35 -12.77 -0.24
C ASP A 100 11.19 -12.79 0.77
N GLU A 101 10.73 -11.60 1.20
CA GLU A 101 9.56 -11.46 2.07
C GLU A 101 8.22 -11.38 1.32
N TYR A 102 8.22 -11.44 -0.02
CA TYR A 102 7.00 -11.38 -0.79
C TYR A 102 6.13 -12.62 -0.60
N ILE A 103 4.84 -12.42 -0.38
CA ILE A 103 3.87 -13.49 -0.18
C ILE A 103 2.94 -13.53 -1.38
N GLY A 104 3.14 -14.50 -2.26
CA GLY A 104 2.38 -14.66 -3.49
C GLY A 104 3.20 -15.34 -4.58
N LYS A 105 2.66 -15.33 -5.80
CA LYS A 105 3.37 -15.89 -6.96
C LYS A 105 4.32 -14.86 -7.54
N PHE A 106 5.46 -15.33 -8.02
CA PHE A 106 6.41 -14.55 -8.81
C PHE A 106 6.01 -14.64 -10.29
N ASP A 107 4.93 -13.97 -10.64
CA ASP A 107 4.34 -13.94 -11.99
C ASP A 107 4.89 -12.80 -12.85
N VAL A 108 6.19 -12.66 -12.82
CA VAL A 108 7.00 -11.67 -13.54
C VAL A 108 8.06 -12.36 -14.39
N THR A 109 8.55 -11.70 -15.44
CA THR A 109 9.70 -12.17 -16.22
C THR A 109 11.00 -12.00 -15.41
N ASP A 110 12.07 -12.66 -15.84
CA ASP A 110 13.41 -12.51 -15.19
C ASP A 110 13.91 -11.06 -15.27
N GLU A 111 13.58 -10.32 -16.33
CA GLU A 111 13.93 -8.91 -16.49
C GLU A 111 13.15 -8.04 -15.50
N GLU A 112 11.82 -8.20 -15.40
CA GLU A 112 10.97 -7.50 -14.44
C GLU A 112 11.43 -7.78 -13.00
N LEU A 113 11.74 -9.05 -12.70
CA LEU A 113 12.24 -9.46 -11.38
C LEU A 113 13.56 -8.79 -11.04
N THR A 114 14.48 -8.71 -12.01
CA THR A 114 15.78 -8.05 -11.84
C THR A 114 15.60 -6.56 -11.56
N ILE A 115 14.67 -5.90 -12.24
CA ILE A 115 14.34 -4.50 -12.01
C ILE A 115 13.78 -4.32 -10.59
N ILE A 116 12.78 -5.11 -10.18
CA ILE A 116 12.19 -5.02 -8.84
C ILE A 116 13.29 -5.18 -7.77
N LYS A 117 14.11 -6.25 -7.86
CA LYS A 117 15.21 -6.50 -6.92
C LYS A 117 16.16 -5.32 -6.78
N THR A 118 16.60 -4.80 -7.94
CA THR A 118 17.58 -3.72 -7.98
C THR A 118 17.01 -2.43 -7.41
N GLU A 119 15.78 -2.08 -7.80
CA GLU A 119 15.14 -0.86 -7.37
C GLU A 119 14.77 -0.90 -5.88
N VAL A 120 14.22 -2.02 -5.38
CA VAL A 120 13.90 -2.19 -3.95
C VAL A 120 15.17 -2.07 -3.09
N ALA A 121 16.26 -2.75 -3.49
CA ALA A 121 17.51 -2.77 -2.71
C ALA A 121 18.18 -1.40 -2.60
N LYS A 122 18.06 -0.54 -3.63
CA LYS A 122 18.69 0.79 -3.65
C LYS A 122 17.80 1.91 -3.13
N THR A 123 16.49 1.67 -3.00
CA THR A 123 15.54 2.71 -2.59
C THR A 123 15.71 3.04 -1.11
N ILE A 124 15.85 4.32 -0.80
CA ILE A 124 15.84 4.80 0.59
C ILE A 124 14.40 5.02 1.01
N TYR A 125 13.96 4.28 2.01
CA TYR A 125 12.60 4.41 2.56
C TYR A 125 12.51 5.63 3.47
N ASP A 126 11.43 6.39 3.29
CA ASP A 126 11.05 7.49 4.18
C ASP A 126 9.82 7.14 5.02
N GLU A 127 9.31 8.11 5.76
CA GLU A 127 8.12 7.92 6.61
C GLU A 127 6.86 7.54 5.81
N TYR A 128 6.75 7.98 4.55
CA TYR A 128 5.61 7.63 3.71
C TYR A 128 5.68 6.16 3.23
N ASP A 129 6.87 5.62 2.94
CA ASP A 129 7.00 4.18 2.65
C ASP A 129 6.50 3.35 3.84
N ARG A 130 6.95 3.69 5.05
CA ARG A 130 6.55 3.03 6.31
C ARG A 130 5.06 3.15 6.58
N LEU A 131 4.52 4.36 6.41
CA LEU A 131 3.09 4.62 6.57
C LEU A 131 2.25 3.77 5.62
N ILE A 132 2.60 3.74 4.33
CA ILE A 132 1.81 3.00 3.34
C ILE A 132 1.95 1.49 3.51
N GLN A 133 3.12 0.96 3.89
CA GLN A 133 3.29 -0.45 4.26
C GLN A 133 2.36 -0.86 5.42
N LEU A 134 2.23 0.00 6.44
CA LEU A 134 1.30 -0.23 7.53
C LEU A 134 -0.16 -0.15 7.06
N CYS A 135 -0.51 0.89 6.29
CA CYS A 135 -1.88 1.09 5.81
C CYS A 135 -2.35 -0.02 4.88
N ASP A 136 -1.47 -0.55 4.00
CA ASP A 136 -1.76 -1.73 3.19
C ASP A 136 -2.10 -2.95 4.07
N CYS A 137 -1.34 -3.16 5.15
CA CYS A 137 -1.58 -4.26 6.08
C CYS A 137 -2.89 -4.09 6.89
N LEU A 138 -3.32 -2.85 7.15
CA LEU A 138 -4.58 -2.55 7.83
C LEU A 138 -5.79 -2.57 6.90
N ALA A 139 -5.59 -2.38 5.60
CA ALA A 139 -6.69 -2.17 4.67
C ALA A 139 -7.35 -3.46 4.21
N GLY A 140 -8.66 -3.52 4.35
CA GLY A 140 -9.53 -4.47 3.67
C GLY A 140 -10.39 -3.77 2.60
N ALA A 141 -11.08 -4.54 1.77
CA ALA A 141 -12.03 -3.98 0.80
C ALA A 141 -13.32 -3.46 1.48
N GLU A 142 -13.64 -3.95 2.67
CA GLU A 142 -14.85 -3.58 3.40
C GLU A 142 -14.53 -2.71 4.65
N GLY A 143 -13.29 -2.22 4.77
CA GLY A 143 -12.86 -1.38 5.88
C GLY A 143 -11.56 -1.84 6.53
N VAL A 144 -11.26 -1.26 7.67
CA VAL A 144 -10.03 -1.51 8.44
C VAL A 144 -10.07 -2.91 9.08
N LEU A 145 -8.96 -3.61 9.01
CA LEU A 145 -8.78 -4.95 9.57
C LEU A 145 -7.81 -4.90 10.75
N ASP A 146 -8.04 -5.79 11.73
CA ASP A 146 -7.03 -6.07 12.73
C ASP A 146 -5.78 -6.66 12.07
N ILE A 147 -4.61 -6.09 12.38
CA ILE A 147 -3.35 -6.41 11.69
C ILE A 147 -2.93 -7.87 11.88
N GLU A 148 -3.08 -8.40 13.10
CA GLU A 148 -2.71 -9.80 13.38
C GLU A 148 -3.67 -10.77 12.71
N ASN A 149 -4.97 -10.46 12.73
CA ASN A 149 -5.98 -11.25 12.03
C ASN A 149 -5.73 -11.24 10.52
N ARG A 150 -5.36 -10.09 9.95
CA ARG A 150 -4.99 -9.95 8.53
C ARG A 150 -3.78 -10.80 8.18
N MET A 151 -2.69 -10.72 8.96
CA MET A 151 -1.48 -11.52 8.73
C MET A 151 -1.74 -13.03 8.90
N ASN A 152 -2.55 -13.42 9.89
CA ASN A 152 -2.96 -14.81 10.08
C ASN A 152 -3.83 -15.34 8.92
N ASP A 153 -4.72 -14.52 8.36
CA ASP A 153 -5.50 -14.88 7.19
C ASP A 153 -4.60 -15.10 5.95
N ILE A 154 -3.64 -14.21 5.73
CA ILE A 154 -2.63 -14.37 4.67
C ILE A 154 -1.83 -15.66 4.89
N LYS A 155 -1.35 -15.91 6.11
CA LYS A 155 -0.63 -17.14 6.46
C LYS A 155 -1.46 -18.40 6.16
N LYS A 156 -2.77 -18.37 6.44
CA LYS A 156 -3.69 -19.47 6.11
C LYS A 156 -3.78 -19.70 4.60
N ARG A 157 -3.91 -18.63 3.82
CA ARG A 157 -4.11 -18.73 2.35
C ARG A 157 -2.85 -19.20 1.61
N TYR A 158 -1.67 -18.77 2.07
CA TYR A 158 -0.40 -19.04 1.40
C TYR A 158 0.47 -20.09 2.09
N GLY A 159 0.06 -20.57 3.27
CA GLY A 159 0.78 -21.60 4.04
C GLY A 159 1.93 -21.05 4.91
N PHE A 160 2.33 -19.81 4.71
CA PHE A 160 3.40 -19.16 5.48
C PHE A 160 3.21 -17.65 5.56
N TYR A 161 3.91 -17.03 6.50
CA TYR A 161 4.12 -15.59 6.59
C TYR A 161 5.54 -15.36 7.14
N PRO A 162 6.43 -14.63 6.44
CA PRO A 162 7.80 -14.41 6.92
C PRO A 162 7.82 -13.73 8.27
N GLN A 163 8.59 -14.27 9.22
CA GLN A 163 8.60 -13.75 10.59
C GLN A 163 9.16 -12.32 10.66
N ASP A 164 10.17 -12.00 9.84
CA ASP A 164 10.74 -10.66 9.81
C ASP A 164 9.71 -9.63 9.29
N LYS A 165 8.94 -9.98 8.27
CA LYS A 165 7.82 -9.15 7.78
C LYS A 165 6.73 -8.97 8.84
N TRP A 166 6.39 -10.04 9.58
CA TRP A 166 5.47 -9.96 10.70
C TRP A 166 5.93 -8.96 11.75
N ASN A 167 7.19 -9.12 12.19
CA ASN A 167 7.80 -8.25 13.18
C ASN A 167 7.84 -6.80 12.69
N SER A 168 8.20 -6.58 11.42
CA SER A 168 8.23 -5.24 10.82
C SER A 168 6.87 -4.57 10.83
N ASN A 169 5.80 -5.28 10.45
CA ASN A 169 4.44 -4.73 10.50
C ASN A 169 4.00 -4.38 11.92
N MET A 170 4.31 -5.23 12.91
CA MET A 170 4.02 -4.93 14.32
C MET A 170 4.82 -3.74 14.84
N ASN A 171 6.09 -3.62 14.45
CA ASN A 171 6.94 -2.49 14.80
C ASN A 171 6.43 -1.18 14.17
N LEU A 172 5.97 -1.21 12.91
CA LEU A 172 5.36 -0.06 12.25
C LEU A 172 4.09 0.40 12.98
N LYS A 173 3.23 -0.55 13.36
CA LYS A 173 2.04 -0.24 14.17
C LYS A 173 2.44 0.45 15.47
N GLN A 174 3.36 -0.13 16.23
CA GLN A 174 3.82 0.43 17.49
C GLN A 174 4.48 1.81 17.31
N TYR A 175 5.26 1.99 16.24
CA TYR A 175 5.91 3.25 15.91
C TYR A 175 4.87 4.37 15.72
N PHE A 176 3.89 4.18 14.82
CA PHE A 176 2.89 5.21 14.54
C PHE A 176 1.94 5.43 15.73
N GLU A 177 1.60 4.39 16.50
CA GLU A 177 0.86 4.56 17.75
C GLU A 177 1.63 5.42 18.77
N GLY A 178 2.96 5.26 18.83
CA GLY A 178 3.84 6.09 19.65
C GLY A 178 3.85 7.56 19.18
N GLU A 179 4.02 7.80 17.88
CA GLU A 179 4.00 9.16 17.31
C GLU A 179 2.64 9.87 17.54
N MET A 180 1.54 9.16 17.40
CA MET A 180 0.20 9.71 17.62
C MET A 180 -0.19 9.77 19.10
N ASN A 181 0.48 9.00 19.97
CA ASN A 181 0.04 8.71 21.34
C ASN A 181 -1.45 8.24 21.39
N LYS A 182 -1.84 7.40 20.46
CA LYS A 182 -3.21 6.89 20.30
C LYS A 182 -3.19 5.51 19.65
N ASP A 183 -4.20 4.70 19.99
CA ASP A 183 -4.47 3.44 19.31
C ASP A 183 -4.86 3.67 17.84
N ILE A 184 -4.26 2.88 16.93
CA ILE A 184 -4.43 3.06 15.49
C ILE A 184 -5.87 2.78 15.03
N TYR A 185 -6.56 1.84 15.66
CA TYR A 185 -7.93 1.50 15.31
C TYR A 185 -8.91 2.60 15.71
N LEU A 186 -8.67 3.29 16.85
CA LEU A 186 -9.46 4.45 17.23
C LEU A 186 -9.33 5.62 16.24
N ILE A 187 -8.20 5.69 15.52
CA ILE A 187 -7.95 6.71 14.50
C ILE A 187 -8.56 6.30 13.16
N CYS A 188 -8.37 5.04 12.73
CA CYS A 188 -8.74 4.57 11.39
C CYS A 188 -10.20 4.10 11.28
N GLU A 189 -10.80 3.52 12.34
CA GLU A 189 -12.16 2.93 12.30
C GLU A 189 -13.32 3.93 12.38
N LYS A 190 -13.05 5.21 12.71
CA LYS A 190 -14.11 6.18 13.03
C LYS A 190 -15.05 6.56 11.90
N ASP A 191 -14.74 6.21 10.66
CA ASP A 191 -15.63 6.45 9.55
C ASP A 191 -15.92 5.12 8.83
N THR A 192 -17.12 4.59 8.99
CA THR A 192 -17.69 3.66 8.01
C THR A 192 -17.73 4.43 6.69
N PHE A 193 -16.74 4.16 5.84
CA PHE A 193 -16.65 4.83 4.55
C PHE A 193 -17.95 4.60 3.80
N ALA A 194 -18.71 5.68 3.61
CA ALA A 194 -19.82 5.66 2.68
C ALA A 194 -19.21 5.32 1.30
N THR A 195 -19.30 4.05 0.92
CA THR A 195 -18.75 3.45 -0.30
C THR A 195 -19.37 4.02 -1.59
N GLY A 196 -19.84 5.25 -1.54
CA GLY A 196 -20.70 5.85 -2.53
C GLY A 196 -20.03 6.50 -3.75
N ASN A 197 -18.71 6.58 -3.84
CA ASN A 197 -18.09 7.36 -4.93
C ASN A 197 -16.74 6.79 -5.41
N LEU A 198 -16.69 5.53 -5.83
CA LEU A 198 -15.74 5.09 -6.84
C LEU A 198 -16.43 4.83 -8.16
#